data_ebf79091150e2100312c772590270854
#
_entry.id   ebf79091150e2100312c772590270854
#
_cell.length_a   1.000
_cell.length_b   1.000
_cell.length_c   1.000
_cell.angle_alpha   90.00
_cell.angle_beta   90.00
_cell.angle_gamma   90.00
#
_symmetry.space_group_name_H-M   'P 1'
#
loop_
_entity.id
_entity.type
_entity.pdbx_description
1 polymer ?
#
loop_
_entity_poly.entity_id
_entity_poly.type
_entity_poly.pdbx_seq_one_letter_code
_entity_poly.pdbx_strand_id
1 'polypeptide(L)'
;MAKQQIMSEKSWYVIHTYSGYEEAVAKNLKQRIESLGMEDKIFNVIVPKEKKIKIKEGKRKTVEEKIYPGYILVEMIVTDDSWYVVRNT
;
A
#
# COMPACT_ATOMS: atom_id res chain seq x y z
N MET A 1 21.45 22.61 -0.51
CA MET A 1 20.18 22.98 -0.34
C MET A 1 19.51 22.30 0.75
N ALA A 2 19.00 23.03 1.54
CA ALA A 2 18.44 22.50 2.76
C ALA A 2 17.10 21.85 2.58
N LYS A 3 16.48 22.06 1.49
CA LYS A 3 15.11 21.62 1.36
C LYS A 3 14.92 20.13 1.36
N GLN A 4 15.96 19.39 1.21
CA GLN A 4 15.80 17.95 1.17
C GLN A 4 15.38 17.35 2.48
N GLN A 5 15.52 18.07 3.56
CA GLN A 5 15.12 17.54 4.84
C GLN A 5 13.64 17.21 4.87
N ILE A 6 12.85 17.87 4.09
CA ILE A 6 11.43 17.60 4.06
C ILE A 6 11.15 16.15 3.69
N MET A 7 12.00 15.55 2.88
CA MET A 7 11.81 14.20 2.40
C MET A 7 12.15 13.14 3.43
N SER A 8 12.70 13.52 4.59
CA SER A 8 13.09 12.53 5.57
C SER A 8 11.95 12.09 6.48
N GLU A 9 10.79 12.70 6.37
CA GLU A 9 9.68 12.35 7.22
C GLU A 9 8.86 11.23 6.64
N LYS A 10 8.46 10.31 7.52
CA LYS A 10 7.61 9.19 7.16
C LYS A 10 6.18 9.68 6.99
N SER A 11 5.56 9.33 5.89
CA SER A 11 4.19 9.72 5.59
C SER A 11 3.48 8.62 4.83
N TRP A 12 2.16 8.69 4.84
CA TRP A 12 1.33 7.77 4.07
C TRP A 12 1.04 8.35 2.69
N TYR A 13 1.10 7.50 1.69
CA TYR A 13 0.84 7.87 0.30
C TYR A 13 -0.17 6.91 -0.30
N VAL A 14 -0.99 7.44 -1.20
CA VAL A 14 -1.98 6.65 -1.93
C VAL A 14 -1.40 6.32 -3.30
N ILE A 15 -1.34 5.04 -3.61
CA ILE A 15 -0.79 4.58 -4.88
C ILE A 15 -1.91 3.98 -5.71
N HIS A 16 -2.01 4.41 -6.96
CA HIS A 16 -3.01 3.91 -7.89
C HIS A 16 -2.59 2.57 -8.47
N THR A 17 -3.54 1.65 -8.57
CA THR A 17 -3.37 0.40 -9.30
C THR A 17 -4.63 0.15 -10.11
N TYR A 18 -4.65 -0.90 -10.89
CA TYR A 18 -5.90 -1.31 -11.52
C TYR A 18 -6.78 -2.01 -10.49
N SER A 19 -8.07 -1.71 -10.55
CA SER A 19 -9.03 -2.34 -9.65
C SER A 19 -8.98 -3.86 -9.82
N GLY A 20 -8.90 -4.58 -8.71
CA GLY A 20 -8.76 -6.02 -8.72
C GLY A 20 -7.33 -6.52 -8.63
N TYR A 21 -6.34 -5.64 -8.82
CA TYR A 21 -4.93 -6.01 -8.75
C TYR A 21 -4.23 -5.49 -7.49
N GLU A 22 -4.98 -4.91 -6.57
CA GLU A 22 -4.39 -4.27 -5.40
C GLU A 22 -3.53 -5.22 -4.58
N GLU A 23 -4.02 -6.43 -4.35
CA GLU A 23 -3.28 -7.37 -3.52
C GLU A 23 -2.05 -7.92 -4.24
N ALA A 24 -2.15 -8.13 -5.54
CA ALA A 24 -1.01 -8.56 -6.33
C ALA A 24 0.08 -7.50 -6.34
N VAL A 25 -0.30 -6.25 -6.51
CA VAL A 25 0.66 -5.14 -6.50
C VAL A 25 1.28 -4.98 -5.12
N ALA A 26 0.47 -5.07 -4.06
CA ALA A 26 0.97 -4.96 -2.70
C ALA A 26 1.97 -6.08 -2.39
N LYS A 27 1.66 -7.30 -2.81
CA LYS A 27 2.57 -8.43 -2.60
C LYS A 27 3.88 -8.23 -3.35
N ASN A 28 3.80 -7.83 -4.61
CA ASN A 28 4.99 -7.59 -5.41
C ASN A 28 5.84 -6.47 -4.83
N LEU A 29 5.20 -5.42 -4.34
CA LEU A 29 5.90 -4.31 -3.71
C LEU A 29 6.63 -4.77 -2.46
N LYS A 30 5.96 -5.56 -1.62
CA LYS A 30 6.60 -6.08 -0.40
C LYS A 30 7.81 -6.93 -0.73
N GLN A 31 7.72 -7.75 -1.77
CA GLN A 31 8.85 -8.58 -2.19
C GLN A 31 10.01 -7.72 -2.69
N ARG A 32 9.72 -6.66 -3.42
CA ARG A 32 10.75 -5.75 -3.91
C ARG A 32 11.43 -4.99 -2.78
N ILE A 33 10.65 -4.59 -1.79
CA ILE A 33 11.20 -3.91 -0.61
C ILE A 33 12.25 -4.80 0.05
N GLU A 34 11.94 -6.08 0.23
CA GLU A 34 12.88 -7.01 0.81
C GLU A 34 14.09 -7.25 -0.08
N SER A 35 13.84 -7.48 -1.38
CA SER A 35 14.92 -7.78 -2.32
C SER A 35 15.90 -6.64 -2.48
N LEU A 36 15.42 -5.41 -2.38
CA LEU A 36 16.25 -4.23 -2.61
C LEU A 36 16.71 -3.57 -1.31
N GLY A 37 16.37 -4.17 -0.17
CA GLY A 37 16.80 -3.64 1.11
C GLY A 37 16.20 -2.28 1.44
N MET A 38 14.94 -2.07 1.08
CA MET A 38 14.29 -0.78 1.26
C MET A 38 13.41 -0.72 2.51
N GLU A 39 13.59 -1.65 3.44
CA GLU A 39 12.77 -1.68 4.66
C GLU A 39 12.96 -0.45 5.53
N ASP A 40 14.08 0.23 5.40
CA ASP A 40 14.34 1.44 6.14
C ASP A 40 13.72 2.69 5.52
N LYS A 41 13.11 2.54 4.36
CA LYS A 41 12.45 3.65 3.66
C LYS A 41 10.97 3.40 3.42
N ILE A 42 10.58 2.15 3.21
CA ILE A 42 9.18 1.78 2.96
C ILE A 42 8.77 0.84 4.07
N PHE A 43 7.86 1.29 4.93
CA PHE A 43 7.56 0.63 6.18
C PHE A 43 6.31 -0.24 6.14
N ASN A 44 5.28 0.23 5.47
CA ASN A 44 4.01 -0.48 5.43
C ASN A 44 3.38 -0.37 4.06
N VAL A 45 2.72 -1.45 3.64
CA VAL A 45 1.93 -1.49 2.41
C VAL A 45 0.60 -2.11 2.79
N ILE A 46 -0.48 -1.37 2.61
CA ILE A 46 -1.80 -1.80 3.04
C ILE A 46 -2.80 -1.68 1.89
N VAL A 47 -3.61 -2.72 1.72
CA VAL A 47 -4.77 -2.68 0.84
C VAL A 47 -5.96 -2.32 1.72
N PRO A 48 -6.56 -1.13 1.55
CA PRO A 48 -7.67 -0.72 2.41
C PRO A 48 -8.85 -1.66 2.26
N LYS A 49 -9.33 -2.17 3.38
CA LYS A 49 -10.46 -3.09 3.39
C LYS A 49 -11.36 -2.78 4.58
N GLU A 50 -12.60 -3.11 4.44
CA GLU A 50 -13.57 -2.96 5.51
C GLU A 50 -14.29 -4.28 5.70
N LYS A 51 -14.44 -4.69 6.95
CA LYS A 51 -15.21 -5.89 7.26
C LYS A 51 -16.67 -5.52 7.42
N LYS A 52 -17.53 -6.20 6.70
CA LYS A 52 -18.96 -6.01 6.77
C LYS A 52 -19.65 -7.31 7.11
N ILE A 53 -20.72 -7.21 7.89
CA ILE A 53 -21.54 -8.35 8.20
C ILE A 53 -22.73 -8.34 7.25
N LYS A 54 -22.85 -9.41 6.48
CA LYS A 54 -23.97 -9.57 5.55
C LYS A 54 -24.83 -10.73 6.00
N ILE A 55 -26.14 -10.59 5.85
CA ILE A 55 -27.09 -11.65 6.16
C ILE A 55 -27.51 -12.26 4.84
N LYS A 56 -27.31 -13.57 4.71
CA LYS A 56 -27.69 -14.31 3.52
C LYS A 56 -28.33 -15.60 3.94
N GLU A 57 -29.56 -15.83 3.46
CA GLU A 57 -30.34 -17.02 3.81
C GLU A 57 -30.47 -17.20 5.32
N GLY A 58 -30.68 -16.09 6.03
CA GLY A 58 -30.83 -16.11 7.47
C GLY A 58 -29.56 -16.31 8.26
N LYS A 59 -28.42 -16.37 7.60
CA LYS A 59 -27.13 -16.55 8.26
C LYS A 59 -26.27 -15.31 8.14
N ARG A 60 -25.55 -15.00 9.22
CA ARG A 60 -24.64 -13.87 9.25
C ARG A 60 -23.28 -14.31 8.70
N LYS A 61 -22.74 -13.53 7.80
CA LYS A 61 -21.38 -13.77 7.27
C LYS A 61 -20.60 -12.48 7.34
N THR A 62 -19.34 -12.59 7.78
CA THR A 62 -18.41 -11.48 7.75
C THR A 62 -17.67 -11.53 6.42
N VAL A 63 -17.71 -10.45 5.68
CA VAL A 63 -16.98 -10.33 4.42
C VAL A 63 -16.08 -9.12 4.47
N GLU A 64 -14.96 -9.22 3.78
CA GLU A 64 -14.06 -8.09 3.62
C GLU A 64 -14.30 -7.45 2.26
N GLU A 65 -14.51 -6.16 2.27
CA GLU A 65 -14.69 -5.41 1.04
C GLU A 65 -13.63 -4.32 0.96
N LYS A 66 -13.10 -4.09 -0.23
CA LYS A 66 -12.12 -3.03 -0.42
C LYS A 66 -12.81 -1.68 -0.33
N ILE A 67 -12.30 -0.81 0.52
CA ILE A 67 -12.88 0.51 0.72
C ILE A 67 -12.63 1.41 -0.48
N TYR A 68 -11.42 1.36 -1.01
CA TYR A 68 -11.03 2.17 -2.17
C TYR A 68 -10.44 1.27 -3.24
N PRO A 69 -11.29 0.72 -4.14
CA PRO A 69 -10.79 -0.13 -5.22
C PRO A 69 -9.80 0.61 -6.11
N GLY A 70 -8.72 -0.05 -6.47
CA GLY A 70 -7.70 0.56 -7.31
C GLY A 70 -6.66 1.39 -6.56
N TYR A 71 -6.64 1.30 -5.22
CA TYR A 71 -5.66 2.06 -4.41
C TYR A 71 -5.00 1.16 -3.40
N ILE A 72 -3.74 1.45 -3.13
CA ILE A 72 -3.04 0.90 -1.97
C ILE A 72 -2.44 2.05 -1.17
N LEU A 73 -2.24 1.83 0.11
CA LEU A 73 -1.63 2.81 1.00
C LEU A 73 -0.22 2.36 1.33
N VAL A 74 0.74 3.26 1.19
CA VAL A 74 2.14 2.98 1.46
C VAL A 74 2.67 4.00 2.45
N GLU A 75 3.22 3.52 3.56
CA GLU A 75 3.89 4.38 4.51
C GLU A 75 5.38 4.35 4.23
N MET A 76 5.95 5.49 3.88
CA MET A 76 7.32 5.53 3.42
C MET A 76 7.97 6.90 3.63
N ILE A 77 9.28 6.90 3.56
CA ILE A 77 10.06 8.13 3.43
C ILE A 77 10.39 8.25 1.94
N VAL A 78 9.99 9.36 1.33
CA VAL A 78 10.18 9.53 -0.12
C VAL A 78 11.62 9.94 -0.39
N THR A 79 12.31 9.10 -1.14
CA THR A 79 13.62 9.40 -1.72
C THR A 79 13.53 9.00 -3.19
N ASP A 80 14.54 9.34 -3.98
CA ASP A 80 14.56 8.91 -5.36
C ASP A 80 14.47 7.40 -5.47
N ASP A 81 15.21 6.70 -4.61
CA ASP A 81 15.22 5.24 -4.62
C ASP A 81 13.89 4.64 -4.20
N SER A 82 13.32 5.11 -3.09
CA SER A 82 12.07 4.54 -2.60
C SER A 82 10.93 4.82 -3.58
N TRP A 83 10.90 6.02 -4.13
CA TRP A 83 9.86 6.37 -5.10
C TRP A 83 9.99 5.52 -6.37
N TYR A 84 11.21 5.27 -6.81
CA TYR A 84 11.45 4.43 -7.97
C TYR A 84 10.89 3.02 -7.76
N VAL A 85 11.14 2.44 -6.59
CA VAL A 85 10.64 1.10 -6.27
C VAL A 85 9.11 1.06 -6.32
N VAL A 86 8.47 2.03 -5.67
CA VAL A 86 7.02 2.08 -5.62
C VAL A 86 6.42 2.31 -7.00
N ARG A 87 6.99 3.24 -7.75
CA ARG A 87 6.44 3.60 -9.05
C ARG A 87 6.53 2.48 -10.07
N ASN A 88 7.51 1.63 -9.96
CA ASN A 88 7.76 0.58 -10.94
C ASN A 88 7.21 -0.80 -10.54
N THR A 89 6.34 -0.84 -9.56
CA THR A 89 5.74 -2.11 -9.15
C THR A 89 4.37 -2.35 -9.77
#